data_0af32eca4b5fe1aed9ec1a0656c186f3
#
_entry.id   0af32eca4b5fe1aed9ec1a0656c186f3
#
_cell.length_a   1.000
_cell.length_b   1.000
_cell.length_c   1.000
_cell.angle_alpha   90.00
_cell.angle_beta   90.00
_cell.angle_gamma   90.00
#
_symmetry.space_group_name_H-M   'P 1'
#
loop_
_entity.id
_entity.type
_entity.pdbx_description
1 polymer ?
#
loop_
_entity_poly.entity_id
_entity_poly.type
_entity_poly.pdbx_seq_one_letter_code
_entity_poly.pdbx_strand_id
1 'polypeptide(L)'
;MPGTKGSPLLFFLVLVMMASEYESAGKFTCNLGLNAEAQAVPHAPPIPPDGPLAHPKSLNQVGLPLEVTRAAVPRDNPQTPEKIALGEKLFFDGRISLDGTVACSTCHDPARAFTDGKTVSIGVKGRSDQRNAPTILNALYNVAQFWDGRAKTLEEQGALPIMNPVEMGQPSLEAALTAIGAAPEYRQAFLMVFGRAINGTDLVRAIAAYERTQVSFDAPFDHFIAGDKNAISDSARRGWELFNTKARCNKCHALSETRRDPVFFMDKDFHNIGIGIIRHNVAAMACKAEQEINSGDTIQVDHAAIQSDMSVLGRFLVTKRDADTASFKTPSLRNILITAPYFHDGSQATLWDVMDHYNKGDGVADPWLDEDMQPLALSESEIDDVVAFMASLTSAQYRELGARELERQRALSRTSRPQRDTARAFGPKPVQPKPPGNCGAMRPEATPK
;
A
#
# COMPACT_ATOMS: atom_id res chain seq x y z
N MET A 1 -36.32 34.77 -55.03
CA MET A 1 -36.26 36.21 -55.19
C MET A 1 -36.67 36.87 -53.91
N PRO A 2 -36.02 37.91 -53.38
CA PRO A 2 -34.59 38.18 -53.31
C PRO A 2 -34.03 38.09 -51.91
N GLY A 3 -32.73 37.95 -51.87
CA GLY A 3 -31.93 37.86 -50.62
C GLY A 3 -31.76 39.22 -49.96
N THR A 4 -31.66 39.21 -48.66
CA THR A 4 -31.18 40.32 -47.87
C THR A 4 -29.76 40.03 -47.39
N LYS A 5 -28.82 40.79 -47.95
CA LYS A 5 -27.42 40.84 -47.52
C LYS A 5 -27.38 41.54 -46.15
N GLY A 6 -27.11 40.80 -45.13
CA GLY A 6 -26.80 41.38 -43.81
C GLY A 6 -25.44 42.12 -43.87
N SER A 7 -25.48 43.39 -43.51
CA SER A 7 -24.35 44.32 -43.56
C SER A 7 -23.24 43.93 -42.59
N PRO A 8 -21.98 43.89 -43.01
CA PRO A 8 -20.86 43.59 -42.13
C PRO A 8 -20.58 44.67 -41.03
N LEU A 9 -21.29 45.78 -41.10
CA LEU A 9 -21.11 46.87 -40.14
C LEU A 9 -21.72 46.59 -38.74
N LEU A 10 -22.71 45.67 -38.66
CA LEU A 10 -23.33 45.33 -37.36
C LEU A 10 -22.48 44.40 -36.50
N PHE A 11 -21.62 43.59 -37.15
CA PHE A 11 -20.71 42.67 -36.44
C PHE A 11 -19.49 43.40 -35.85
N PHE A 12 -19.08 44.54 -36.45
CA PHE A 12 -17.97 45.36 -35.95
C PHE A 12 -18.38 46.23 -34.74
N LEU A 13 -19.66 46.66 -34.67
CA LEU A 13 -20.17 47.49 -33.57
C LEU A 13 -20.35 46.67 -32.27
N VAL A 14 -20.70 45.38 -32.36
CA VAL A 14 -20.84 44.49 -31.19
C VAL A 14 -19.47 44.14 -30.60
N LEU A 15 -18.45 44.00 -31.45
CA LEU A 15 -17.08 43.69 -30.98
C LEU A 15 -16.41 44.89 -30.34
N VAL A 16 -16.72 46.12 -30.77
CA VAL A 16 -16.17 47.36 -30.21
C VAL A 16 -16.87 47.73 -28.88
N MET A 17 -18.16 47.39 -28.69
CA MET A 17 -18.84 47.62 -27.42
C MET A 17 -18.41 46.59 -26.34
N MET A 18 -18.01 45.35 -26.70
CA MET A 18 -17.46 44.41 -25.72
C MET A 18 -16.01 44.71 -25.33
N ALA A 19 -15.27 45.44 -26.15
CA ALA A 19 -13.91 45.87 -25.81
C ALA A 19 -13.88 47.11 -24.88
N SER A 20 -14.96 47.90 -24.82
CA SER A 20 -14.98 49.11 -23.95
C SER A 20 -15.42 48.84 -22.52
N GLU A 21 -16.05 47.72 -22.25
CA GLU A 21 -16.42 47.32 -20.87
C GLU A 21 -15.28 46.55 -20.15
N TYR A 22 -14.21 46.20 -20.84
CA TYR A 22 -13.07 45.48 -20.23
C TYR A 22 -11.96 46.40 -19.72
N GLU A 23 -12.03 47.70 -19.98
CA GLU A 23 -11.02 48.70 -19.54
C GLU A 23 -11.34 49.38 -18.21
N SER A 24 -12.51 49.11 -17.58
CA SER A 24 -12.85 49.71 -16.29
C SER A 24 -12.76 48.74 -15.09
N ALA A 25 -12.40 47.46 -15.32
CA ALA A 25 -12.08 46.56 -14.22
C ALA A 25 -10.64 46.84 -13.79
N GLY A 26 -10.52 47.39 -12.58
CA GLY A 26 -9.27 47.84 -11.97
C GLY A 26 -8.13 46.86 -12.16
N LYS A 27 -6.95 47.41 -12.41
CA LYS A 27 -5.66 46.69 -12.42
C LYS A 27 -5.52 45.92 -11.10
N PHE A 28 -6.01 44.69 -11.06
CA PHE A 28 -5.49 43.73 -10.14
C PHE A 28 -4.09 43.36 -10.69
N THR A 29 -3.09 44.08 -10.24
CA THR A 29 -1.72 43.64 -10.28
C THR A 29 -1.67 42.38 -9.42
N CYS A 30 -1.82 41.23 -10.05
CA CYS A 30 -1.40 39.96 -9.47
C CYS A 30 0.13 40.08 -9.33
N ASN A 31 0.56 40.62 -8.20
CA ASN A 31 1.91 40.56 -7.74
C ASN A 31 2.13 39.08 -7.35
N LEU A 32 2.29 38.22 -8.37
CA LEU A 32 2.95 36.93 -8.20
C LEU A 32 4.40 37.30 -7.87
N GLY A 33 4.59 37.53 -6.56
CA GLY A 33 5.91 37.49 -5.97
C GLY A 33 6.50 36.13 -6.26
N LEU A 34 7.22 36.02 -7.37
CA LEU A 34 8.15 34.94 -7.68
C LEU A 34 9.38 35.03 -6.77
N ASN A 35 9.14 35.16 -5.48
CA ASN A 35 9.99 34.74 -4.39
C ASN A 35 9.25 33.66 -3.62
N ALA A 36 8.80 32.61 -4.30
CA ALA A 36 8.72 31.33 -3.70
C ALA A 36 10.17 30.83 -3.57
N GLU A 37 10.91 31.31 -2.55
CA GLU A 37 11.77 30.41 -1.83
C GLU A 37 10.95 29.14 -1.69
N ALA A 38 11.40 28.05 -2.35
CA ALA A 38 10.85 26.73 -2.10
C ALA A 38 10.98 26.56 -0.58
N GLN A 39 9.89 26.81 0.14
CA GLN A 39 9.82 26.44 1.54
C GLN A 39 10.03 24.94 1.50
N ALA A 40 11.23 24.52 1.88
CA ALA A 40 11.55 23.14 2.13
C ALA A 40 10.39 22.62 2.96
N VAL A 41 9.62 21.68 2.39
CA VAL A 41 8.58 20.98 3.15
C VAL A 41 9.30 20.53 4.41
N PRO A 42 8.88 20.95 5.60
CA PRO A 42 9.62 20.60 6.79
C PRO A 42 9.75 19.09 6.78
N HIS A 43 11.01 18.60 6.68
CA HIS A 43 11.30 17.20 6.90
C HIS A 43 10.53 16.81 8.15
N ALA A 44 9.77 15.71 8.10
CA ALA A 44 9.11 15.21 9.30
C ALA A 44 10.15 15.28 10.41
N PRO A 45 9.87 15.97 11.52
CA PRO A 45 10.88 16.19 12.53
C PRO A 45 11.50 14.83 12.86
N PRO A 46 12.82 14.73 12.94
CA PRO A 46 13.46 13.46 13.28
C PRO A 46 12.77 12.95 14.53
N ILE A 47 12.35 11.69 14.51
CA ILE A 47 11.74 11.06 15.69
C ILE A 47 12.73 11.27 16.82
N PRO A 48 12.30 11.84 17.96
CA PRO A 48 13.22 12.08 19.06
C PRO A 48 14.00 10.80 19.35
N PRO A 49 15.31 10.86 19.57
CA PRO A 49 16.13 9.66 19.79
C PRO A 49 15.62 8.77 20.95
N ASP A 50 14.79 9.31 21.81
CA ASP A 50 14.18 8.62 22.96
C ASP A 50 12.74 8.16 22.71
N GLY A 51 12.21 8.32 21.50
CA GLY A 51 10.86 7.86 21.17
C GLY A 51 10.78 6.32 21.10
N PRO A 52 9.71 5.69 21.61
CA PRO A 52 9.57 4.22 21.62
C PRO A 52 9.54 3.59 20.21
N LEU A 53 9.38 4.38 19.18
CA LEU A 53 9.36 3.96 17.77
C LEU A 53 10.66 4.28 17.03
N ALA A 54 11.57 5.09 17.62
CA ALA A 54 12.80 5.56 16.99
C ALA A 54 13.96 4.57 17.09
N HIS A 55 13.93 3.67 18.06
CA HIS A 55 15.00 2.71 18.27
C HIS A 55 14.58 1.30 17.90
N PRO A 56 15.44 0.55 17.16
CA PRO A 56 15.19 -0.85 16.88
C PRO A 56 15.05 -1.59 18.21
N LYS A 57 13.88 -2.16 18.47
CA LYS A 57 13.65 -2.96 19.67
C LYS A 57 14.47 -4.23 19.59
N SER A 58 15.06 -4.63 20.70
CA SER A 58 15.64 -5.97 20.77
C SER A 58 14.51 -7.00 20.59
N LEU A 59 14.82 -8.12 19.95
CA LEU A 59 13.85 -9.19 19.69
C LEU A 59 13.19 -9.72 20.96
N ASN A 60 13.91 -9.68 22.09
CA ASN A 60 13.36 -10.03 23.40
C ASN A 60 12.28 -9.06 23.88
N GLN A 61 12.29 -7.81 23.40
CA GLN A 61 11.29 -6.80 23.77
C GLN A 61 9.97 -6.97 23.01
N VAL A 62 9.95 -7.78 21.96
CA VAL A 62 8.75 -8.03 21.14
C VAL A 62 8.19 -9.45 21.28
N GLY A 63 8.75 -10.25 22.21
CA GLY A 63 8.22 -11.58 22.54
C GLY A 63 8.44 -12.66 21.49
N LEU A 64 9.28 -12.41 20.47
CA LEU A 64 9.56 -13.38 19.42
C LEU A 64 10.69 -14.34 19.81
N PRO A 65 10.57 -15.63 19.43
CA PRO A 65 11.69 -16.55 19.48
C PRO A 65 12.85 -16.04 18.65
N LEU A 66 14.04 -15.99 19.24
CA LEU A 66 15.24 -15.47 18.61
C LEU A 66 15.61 -16.26 17.33
N GLU A 67 15.31 -17.55 17.31
CA GLU A 67 15.56 -18.45 16.18
C GLU A 67 14.77 -18.05 14.94
N VAL A 68 13.50 -17.66 15.10
CA VAL A 68 12.62 -17.26 13.99
C VAL A 68 13.16 -16.01 13.30
N THR A 69 13.61 -15.05 14.07
CA THR A 69 14.15 -13.81 13.52
C THR A 69 15.53 -14.01 12.90
N ARG A 70 16.39 -14.84 13.52
CA ARG A 70 17.69 -15.19 12.93
C ARG A 70 17.52 -15.89 11.57
N ALA A 71 16.51 -16.74 11.43
CA ALA A 71 16.21 -17.39 10.16
C ALA A 71 15.76 -16.42 9.05
N ALA A 72 15.14 -15.30 9.43
CA ALA A 72 14.68 -14.27 8.49
C ALA A 72 15.78 -13.25 8.11
N VAL A 73 16.96 -13.29 8.74
CA VAL A 73 18.10 -12.42 8.38
C VAL A 73 18.97 -13.09 7.32
N PRO A 74 19.16 -12.47 6.14
CA PRO A 74 20.02 -13.03 5.09
C PRO A 74 21.47 -13.14 5.58
N ARG A 75 22.15 -14.23 5.18
CA ARG A 75 23.55 -14.46 5.55
C ARG A 75 24.50 -13.42 4.96
N ASP A 76 24.20 -12.90 3.81
CA ASP A 76 24.97 -11.88 3.08
C ASP A 76 24.66 -10.45 3.50
N ASN A 77 23.63 -10.25 4.33
CA ASN A 77 23.32 -8.96 4.97
C ASN A 77 23.07 -9.11 6.50
N PRO A 78 24.08 -9.51 7.29
CA PRO A 78 23.92 -9.66 8.73
C PRO A 78 23.59 -8.34 9.42
N GLN A 79 22.78 -8.41 10.47
CA GLN A 79 22.41 -7.25 11.30
C GLN A 79 23.56 -6.84 12.20
N THR A 80 23.98 -5.56 12.13
CA THR A 80 24.87 -4.94 13.11
C THR A 80 24.27 -3.61 13.58
N PRO A 81 24.55 -3.16 14.83
CA PRO A 81 24.02 -1.90 15.33
C PRO A 81 24.37 -0.70 14.43
N GLU A 82 25.59 -0.65 13.91
CA GLU A 82 26.07 0.44 13.07
C GLU A 82 25.35 0.46 11.71
N LYS A 83 25.09 -0.72 11.12
CA LYS A 83 24.33 -0.83 9.86
C LYS A 83 22.88 -0.43 10.05
N ILE A 84 22.25 -0.86 11.15
CA ILE A 84 20.88 -0.49 11.50
C ILE A 84 20.77 1.03 11.68
N ALA A 85 21.69 1.66 12.41
CA ALA A 85 21.72 3.10 12.60
C ALA A 85 21.93 3.88 11.29
N LEU A 86 22.78 3.37 10.38
CA LEU A 86 22.94 3.95 9.06
C LEU A 86 21.64 3.80 8.23
N GLY A 87 21.00 2.64 8.28
CA GLY A 87 19.73 2.38 7.60
C GLY A 87 18.60 3.28 8.12
N GLU A 88 18.50 3.47 9.44
CA GLU A 88 17.56 4.41 10.05
C GLU A 88 17.78 5.83 9.52
N LYS A 89 19.01 6.32 9.52
CA LYS A 89 19.34 7.64 9.00
C LYS A 89 18.93 7.80 7.53
N LEU A 90 19.19 6.79 6.71
CA LEU A 90 18.82 6.78 5.28
C LEU A 90 17.30 6.73 5.08
N PHE A 91 16.57 5.97 5.89
CA PHE A 91 15.12 5.82 5.82
C PHE A 91 14.37 7.15 6.04
N PHE A 92 14.93 8.05 6.84
CA PHE A 92 14.38 9.37 7.14
C PHE A 92 14.97 10.50 6.28
N ASP A 93 15.90 10.22 5.37
CA ASP A 93 16.60 11.26 4.61
C ASP A 93 16.00 11.48 3.22
N GLY A 94 15.34 12.63 3.03
CA GLY A 94 14.75 13.00 1.74
C GLY A 94 15.75 13.20 0.60
N ARG A 95 17.05 13.41 0.91
CA ARG A 95 18.10 13.61 -0.12
C ARG A 95 18.25 12.42 -1.06
N ILE A 96 17.71 11.25 -0.68
CA ILE A 96 17.65 10.07 -1.56
C ILE A 96 16.72 10.30 -2.75
N SER A 97 15.70 11.14 -2.63
CA SER A 97 14.78 11.44 -3.73
C SER A 97 15.32 12.49 -4.69
N LEU A 98 14.73 12.57 -5.87
CA LEU A 98 15.15 13.45 -6.98
C LEU A 98 15.20 14.94 -6.59
N ASP A 99 14.22 15.38 -5.81
CA ASP A 99 14.06 16.79 -5.43
C ASP A 99 14.30 17.03 -3.92
N GLY A 100 14.69 16.01 -3.17
CA GLY A 100 14.97 16.10 -1.75
C GLY A 100 13.71 16.13 -0.86
N THR A 101 12.51 15.96 -1.41
CA THR A 101 11.25 16.15 -0.67
C THR A 101 10.65 14.86 -0.12
N VAL A 102 11.06 13.70 -0.62
CA VAL A 102 10.50 12.40 -0.27
C VAL A 102 11.56 11.49 0.37
N ALA A 103 11.28 11.01 1.55
CA ALA A 103 12.02 9.93 2.22
C ALA A 103 11.16 8.66 2.30
N CYS A 104 11.71 7.51 2.68
CA CYS A 104 10.92 6.30 2.93
C CYS A 104 9.84 6.56 4.00
N SER A 105 10.19 7.34 5.04
CA SER A 105 9.27 7.75 6.10
C SER A 105 8.13 8.67 5.64
N THR A 106 8.16 9.22 4.43
CA THR A 106 7.07 10.02 3.87
C THR A 106 5.83 9.17 3.60
N CYS A 107 6.03 7.93 3.11
CA CYS A 107 4.97 6.95 2.86
C CYS A 107 4.87 5.90 3.99
N HIS A 108 5.92 5.74 4.79
CA HIS A 108 6.00 4.79 5.89
C HIS A 108 6.26 5.53 7.22
N ASP A 109 5.28 6.33 7.67
CA ASP A 109 5.35 7.14 8.88
C ASP A 109 5.25 6.26 10.15
N PRO A 110 6.26 6.21 11.03
CA PRO A 110 6.21 5.45 12.28
C PRO A 110 5.03 5.82 13.18
N ALA A 111 4.59 7.09 13.16
CA ALA A 111 3.46 7.56 13.96
C ALA A 111 2.11 6.98 13.46
N ARG A 112 2.09 6.41 12.26
CA ARG A 112 0.96 5.75 11.61
C ARG A 112 1.20 4.26 11.37
N ALA A 113 1.96 3.63 12.23
CA ALA A 113 2.35 2.22 12.08
C ALA A 113 3.04 1.94 10.73
N PHE A 114 3.87 2.87 10.27
CA PHE A 114 4.60 2.80 9.01
C PHE A 114 3.71 2.69 7.75
N THR A 115 2.58 3.40 7.76
CA THR A 115 1.77 3.74 6.58
C THR A 115 1.68 5.26 6.45
N ASP A 116 1.08 5.79 5.38
CA ASP A 116 0.82 7.24 5.27
C ASP A 116 -0.64 7.62 5.59
N GLY A 117 -1.51 6.62 5.76
CA GLY A 117 -2.93 6.82 6.04
C GLY A 117 -3.73 7.40 4.87
N LYS A 118 -3.19 7.34 3.66
CA LYS A 118 -3.85 7.80 2.42
C LYS A 118 -4.32 6.62 1.58
N THR A 119 -5.28 6.88 0.70
CA THR A 119 -5.74 5.88 -0.28
C THR A 119 -4.57 5.40 -1.13
N VAL A 120 -3.81 6.34 -1.69
CA VAL A 120 -2.57 6.10 -2.43
C VAL A 120 -1.54 7.16 -2.04
N SER A 121 -0.27 6.81 -2.11
CA SER A 121 0.82 7.71 -1.73
C SER A 121 1.05 8.82 -2.75
N ILE A 122 1.65 9.91 -2.28
CA ILE A 122 2.06 11.04 -3.11
C ILE A 122 3.59 11.17 -3.01
N GLY A 123 4.25 11.00 -4.14
CA GLY A 123 5.70 11.10 -4.23
C GLY A 123 6.20 12.45 -4.77
N VAL A 124 7.39 12.45 -5.34
CA VAL A 124 8.07 13.65 -5.88
C VAL A 124 7.19 14.43 -6.84
N LYS A 125 7.28 15.76 -6.79
CA LYS A 125 6.50 16.66 -7.65
C LYS A 125 4.98 16.47 -7.55
N GLY A 126 4.47 15.93 -6.42
CA GLY A 126 3.05 15.71 -6.20
C GLY A 126 2.44 14.59 -7.06
N ARG A 127 3.25 13.68 -7.60
CA ARG A 127 2.76 12.55 -8.40
C ARG A 127 2.12 11.49 -7.52
N SER A 128 1.00 10.95 -7.98
CA SER A 128 0.24 9.94 -7.27
C SER A 128 0.65 8.53 -7.69
N ASP A 129 0.79 7.66 -6.72
CA ASP A 129 0.85 6.21 -6.86
C ASP A 129 -0.52 5.64 -7.30
N GLN A 130 -0.56 4.36 -7.66
CA GLN A 130 -1.78 3.59 -7.91
C GLN A 130 -2.10 2.61 -6.77
N ARG A 131 -1.24 2.49 -5.78
CA ARG A 131 -1.36 1.56 -4.67
C ARG A 131 -1.24 2.22 -3.31
N ASN A 132 -1.91 1.62 -2.34
CA ASN A 132 -1.80 1.97 -0.94
C ASN A 132 -0.42 1.55 -0.39
N ALA A 133 0.19 2.41 0.44
CA ALA A 133 1.45 2.10 1.11
C ALA A 133 1.21 1.06 2.23
N PRO A 134 1.68 -0.19 2.07
CA PRO A 134 1.57 -1.19 3.13
C PRO A 134 2.49 -0.84 4.29
N THR A 135 2.13 -1.28 5.50
CA THR A 135 3.03 -1.18 6.63
C THR A 135 4.31 -2.01 6.43
N ILE A 136 5.45 -1.49 6.89
CA ILE A 136 6.71 -2.26 6.97
C ILE A 136 6.83 -3.06 8.27
N LEU A 137 5.88 -2.94 9.20
CA LEU A 137 5.87 -3.75 10.42
C LEU A 137 5.86 -5.23 10.06
N ASN A 138 6.82 -5.98 10.60
CA ASN A 138 6.98 -7.41 10.34
C ASN A 138 7.30 -7.79 8.88
N ALA A 139 7.67 -6.83 8.01
CA ALA A 139 7.96 -7.09 6.60
C ALA A 139 9.09 -8.10 6.37
N LEU A 140 10.01 -8.27 7.35
CA LEU A 140 11.07 -9.28 7.27
C LEU A 140 10.55 -10.72 7.15
N TYR A 141 9.29 -10.98 7.52
CA TYR A 141 8.67 -12.31 7.45
C TYR A 141 7.86 -12.53 6.18
N ASN A 142 7.69 -11.52 5.34
CA ASN A 142 7.03 -11.67 4.06
C ASN A 142 7.84 -12.57 3.12
N VAL A 143 7.18 -13.43 2.37
CA VAL A 143 7.82 -14.28 1.34
C VAL A 143 8.20 -13.51 0.10
N ALA A 144 7.55 -12.38 -0.13
CA ALA A 144 7.84 -11.42 -1.18
C ALA A 144 7.32 -10.05 -0.75
N GLN A 145 7.93 -9.00 -1.28
CA GLN A 145 7.60 -7.62 -0.96
C GLN A 145 6.67 -7.03 -2.02
N PHE A 146 6.04 -5.91 -1.71
CA PHE A 146 4.92 -5.30 -2.42
C PHE A 146 3.63 -6.15 -2.41
N TRP A 147 2.55 -5.56 -2.88
CA TRP A 147 1.26 -6.23 -2.98
C TRP A 147 1.24 -7.37 -4.00
N ASP A 148 2.02 -7.25 -5.08
CA ASP A 148 2.12 -8.24 -6.17
C ASP A 148 3.31 -9.19 -6.04
N GLY A 149 4.16 -8.98 -5.04
CA GLY A 149 5.33 -9.82 -4.80
C GLY A 149 6.43 -9.68 -5.85
N ARG A 150 6.56 -8.52 -6.50
CA ARG A 150 7.58 -8.27 -7.55
C ARG A 150 9.01 -8.19 -7.05
N ALA A 151 9.23 -8.02 -5.74
CA ALA A 151 10.54 -8.12 -5.12
C ALA A 151 10.57 -9.27 -4.11
N LYS A 152 11.66 -10.04 -4.09
CA LYS A 152 11.81 -11.23 -3.24
C LYS A 152 12.34 -10.88 -1.85
N THR A 153 13.13 -9.83 -1.73
CA THR A 153 13.80 -9.42 -0.49
C THR A 153 13.54 -7.95 -0.20
N LEU A 154 13.84 -7.51 1.02
CA LEU A 154 13.78 -6.10 1.39
C LEU A 154 14.84 -5.28 0.64
N GLU A 155 16.00 -5.88 0.34
CA GLU A 155 17.05 -5.24 -0.45
C GLU A 155 16.59 -4.95 -1.89
N GLU A 156 15.94 -5.92 -2.55
CA GLU A 156 15.36 -5.73 -3.88
C GLU A 156 14.24 -4.69 -3.83
N GLN A 157 13.40 -4.74 -2.81
CA GLN A 157 12.30 -3.79 -2.63
C GLN A 157 12.81 -2.37 -2.45
N GLY A 158 13.80 -2.15 -1.57
CA GLY A 158 14.29 -0.81 -1.24
C GLY A 158 14.92 -0.05 -2.41
N ALA A 159 15.33 -0.75 -3.48
CA ALA A 159 15.84 -0.12 -4.69
C ALA A 159 14.76 0.50 -5.58
N LEU A 160 13.58 -0.12 -5.65
CA LEU A 160 12.55 0.22 -6.64
C LEU A 160 11.90 1.59 -6.38
N PRO A 161 11.43 1.94 -5.17
CA PRO A 161 10.87 3.26 -4.88
C PRO A 161 11.84 4.41 -5.16
N ILE A 162 13.13 4.20 -4.93
CA ILE A 162 14.16 5.22 -5.19
C ILE A 162 14.17 5.61 -6.67
N MET A 163 14.03 4.63 -7.56
CA MET A 163 14.07 4.84 -9.01
C MET A 163 12.69 5.07 -9.63
N ASN A 164 11.60 4.80 -8.91
CA ASN A 164 10.26 4.96 -9.47
C ASN A 164 9.91 6.45 -9.69
N PRO A 165 9.56 6.87 -10.92
CA PRO A 165 9.30 8.26 -11.25
C PRO A 165 8.16 8.92 -10.48
N VAL A 166 7.20 8.17 -9.95
CA VAL A 166 6.07 8.72 -9.17
C VAL A 166 6.30 8.65 -7.67
N GLU A 167 7.30 7.90 -7.19
CA GLU A 167 7.65 7.78 -5.78
C GLU A 167 8.82 8.72 -5.43
N MET A 168 10.08 8.27 -5.54
CA MET A 168 11.27 9.08 -5.21
C MET A 168 11.99 9.65 -6.44
N GLY A 169 11.74 9.12 -7.64
CA GLY A 169 12.01 9.73 -8.93
C GLY A 169 13.47 9.79 -9.38
N GLN A 170 14.41 9.12 -8.75
CA GLN A 170 15.79 9.10 -9.18
C GLN A 170 15.93 8.34 -10.52
N PRO A 171 16.76 8.81 -11.45
CA PRO A 171 16.97 8.12 -12.71
C PRO A 171 17.75 6.80 -12.55
N SER A 172 18.51 6.64 -11.47
CA SER A 172 19.23 5.42 -11.10
C SER A 172 19.65 5.46 -9.62
N LEU A 173 20.10 4.33 -9.08
CA LEU A 173 20.67 4.28 -7.73
C LEU A 173 21.96 5.12 -7.65
N GLU A 174 22.75 5.20 -8.70
CA GLU A 174 23.98 6.01 -8.74
C GLU A 174 23.67 7.50 -8.60
N ALA A 175 22.55 7.98 -9.14
CA ALA A 175 22.11 9.36 -8.96
C ALA A 175 21.77 9.65 -7.49
N ALA A 176 21.04 8.74 -6.82
CA ALA A 176 20.77 8.82 -5.39
C ALA A 176 22.06 8.82 -4.56
N LEU A 177 23.02 7.96 -4.92
CA LEU A 177 24.34 7.89 -4.25
C LEU A 177 25.13 9.18 -4.39
N THR A 178 25.01 9.88 -5.52
CA THR A 178 25.67 11.17 -5.73
C THR A 178 25.16 12.21 -4.74
N ALA A 179 23.83 12.28 -4.53
CA ALA A 179 23.23 13.20 -3.57
C ALA A 179 23.63 12.90 -2.12
N ILE A 180 23.57 11.61 -1.71
CA ILE A 180 23.96 11.18 -0.36
C ILE A 180 25.47 11.31 -0.16
N GLY A 181 26.27 10.91 -1.15
CA GLY A 181 27.72 10.94 -1.10
C GLY A 181 28.32 12.34 -1.09
N ALA A 182 27.55 13.40 -1.41
CA ALA A 182 27.97 14.77 -1.19
C ALA A 182 28.21 15.07 0.32
N ALA A 183 27.48 14.42 1.19
CA ALA A 183 27.60 14.59 2.64
C ALA A 183 28.76 13.73 3.22
N PRO A 184 29.79 14.37 3.84
CA PRO A 184 30.95 13.66 4.37
C PRO A 184 30.59 12.59 5.43
N GLU A 185 29.55 12.85 6.23
CA GLU A 185 29.07 11.95 7.26
C GLU A 185 28.58 10.62 6.71
N TYR A 186 27.96 10.60 5.52
CA TYR A 186 27.58 9.34 4.88
C TYR A 186 28.77 8.58 4.32
N ARG A 187 29.71 9.27 3.66
CA ARG A 187 30.94 8.61 3.17
C ARG A 187 31.68 7.92 4.30
N GLN A 188 31.82 8.59 5.46
CA GLN A 188 32.45 8.03 6.64
C GLN A 188 31.64 6.86 7.21
N ALA A 189 30.32 6.98 7.33
CA ALA A 189 29.45 5.93 7.86
C ALA A 189 29.51 4.66 6.99
N PHE A 190 29.44 4.79 5.66
CA PHE A 190 29.58 3.64 4.76
C PHE A 190 30.93 2.97 4.87
N LEU A 191 32.01 3.75 4.96
CA LEU A 191 33.35 3.19 5.17
C LEU A 191 33.46 2.42 6.48
N MET A 192 32.89 2.94 7.58
CA MET A 192 32.89 2.26 8.87
C MET A 192 32.04 0.97 8.86
N VAL A 193 30.85 1.01 8.22
CA VAL A 193 29.89 -0.10 8.25
C VAL A 193 30.27 -1.22 7.26
N PHE A 194 30.72 -0.85 6.07
CA PHE A 194 30.94 -1.79 4.96
C PHE A 194 32.43 -1.93 4.55
N GLY A 195 33.34 -1.12 5.11
CA GLY A 195 34.76 -1.14 4.81
C GLY A 195 35.11 -0.65 3.40
N ARG A 196 34.17 0.02 2.72
CA ARG A 196 34.32 0.47 1.32
C ARG A 196 33.51 1.73 1.02
N ALA A 197 33.77 2.32 -0.15
CA ALA A 197 33.03 3.49 -0.64
C ALA A 197 31.53 3.16 -0.83
N ILE A 198 30.71 4.21 -0.74
CA ILE A 198 29.28 4.13 -0.93
C ILE A 198 28.92 3.54 -2.29
N ASN A 199 27.96 2.63 -2.32
CA ASN A 199 27.42 1.99 -3.51
C ASN A 199 25.95 1.59 -3.32
N GLY A 200 25.21 1.31 -4.42
CA GLY A 200 23.77 1.01 -4.39
C GLY A 200 23.42 -0.24 -3.59
N THR A 201 24.22 -1.28 -3.67
CA THR A 201 23.99 -2.52 -2.93
C THR A 201 24.05 -2.27 -1.40
N ASP A 202 25.02 -1.52 -0.94
CA ASP A 202 25.18 -1.24 0.48
C ASP A 202 24.13 -0.22 0.98
N LEU A 203 23.68 0.70 0.11
CA LEU A 203 22.55 1.60 0.40
C LEU A 203 21.29 0.80 0.79
N VAL A 204 20.85 -0.08 -0.10
CA VAL A 204 19.63 -0.88 0.14
C VAL A 204 19.83 -1.91 1.26
N ARG A 205 21.04 -2.44 1.45
CA ARG A 205 21.37 -3.32 2.59
C ARG A 205 21.24 -2.60 3.93
N ALA A 206 21.63 -1.35 4.00
CA ALA A 206 21.49 -0.57 5.24
C ALA A 206 20.01 -0.28 5.53
N ILE A 207 19.24 0.18 4.52
CA ILE A 207 17.81 0.44 4.67
C ILE A 207 17.08 -0.85 5.11
N ALA A 208 17.30 -1.97 4.42
CA ALA A 208 16.72 -3.26 4.76
C ALA A 208 17.10 -3.75 6.16
N ALA A 209 18.32 -3.43 6.63
CA ALA A 209 18.73 -3.77 8.00
C ALA A 209 17.93 -3.00 9.06
N TYR A 210 17.60 -1.74 8.81
CA TYR A 210 16.70 -0.95 9.67
C TYR A 210 15.26 -1.50 9.60
N GLU A 211 14.70 -1.73 8.42
CA GLU A 211 13.34 -2.25 8.25
C GLU A 211 13.13 -3.59 8.97
N ARG A 212 14.14 -4.47 8.97
CA ARG A 212 14.10 -5.75 9.71
C ARG A 212 13.97 -5.58 11.22
N THR A 213 14.26 -4.42 11.77
CA THR A 213 14.06 -4.15 13.19
C THR A 213 12.64 -3.69 13.51
N GLN A 214 11.84 -3.39 12.48
CA GLN A 214 10.47 -2.91 12.67
C GLN A 214 9.54 -4.11 12.88
N VAL A 215 9.63 -4.73 14.05
CA VAL A 215 8.81 -5.87 14.47
C VAL A 215 7.81 -5.45 15.53
N SER A 216 6.59 -5.97 15.42
CA SER A 216 5.48 -5.59 16.28
C SER A 216 4.60 -6.79 16.62
N PHE A 217 4.67 -7.18 17.89
CA PHE A 217 3.94 -8.27 18.53
C PHE A 217 3.47 -7.81 19.90
N ASP A 218 3.13 -8.74 20.79
CA ASP A 218 2.64 -8.44 22.14
C ASP A 218 1.27 -7.74 22.10
N ALA A 219 0.40 -8.28 21.25
CA ALA A 219 -1.00 -7.87 21.20
C ALA A 219 -1.83 -8.58 22.29
N PRO A 220 -2.99 -8.04 22.69
CA PRO A 220 -3.89 -8.74 23.62
C PRO A 220 -4.23 -10.16 23.17
N PHE A 221 -4.38 -10.40 21.87
CA PHE A 221 -4.63 -11.73 21.34
C PHE A 221 -3.46 -12.71 21.59
N ASP A 222 -2.22 -12.24 21.60
CA ASP A 222 -1.06 -13.09 21.90
C ASP A 222 -1.12 -13.62 23.33
N HIS A 223 -1.53 -12.78 24.27
CA HIS A 223 -1.74 -13.18 25.67
C HIS A 223 -2.92 -14.16 25.81
N PHE A 224 -3.99 -13.95 25.02
CA PHE A 224 -5.14 -14.85 25.01
C PHE A 224 -4.74 -16.26 24.55
N ILE A 225 -4.03 -16.41 23.44
CA ILE A 225 -3.57 -17.73 22.97
C ILE A 225 -2.50 -18.34 23.89
N ALA A 226 -1.78 -17.52 24.65
CA ALA A 226 -0.86 -17.97 25.70
C ALA A 226 -1.57 -18.47 26.99
N GLY A 227 -2.91 -18.28 27.08
CA GLY A 227 -3.74 -18.81 28.15
C GLY A 227 -4.42 -17.78 29.05
N ASP A 228 -4.15 -16.49 28.88
CA ASP A 228 -4.89 -15.43 29.60
C ASP A 228 -6.26 -15.19 28.94
N LYS A 229 -7.26 -15.86 29.49
CA LYS A 229 -8.65 -15.77 28.98
C LYS A 229 -9.27 -14.38 29.09
N ASN A 230 -8.69 -13.47 29.87
CA ASN A 230 -9.19 -12.11 30.07
C ASN A 230 -8.45 -11.08 29.20
N ALA A 231 -7.45 -11.49 28.44
CA ALA A 231 -6.66 -10.58 27.62
C ALA A 231 -7.46 -9.91 26.48
N ILE A 232 -8.55 -10.53 26.03
CA ILE A 232 -9.45 -9.98 25.01
C ILE A 232 -10.90 -9.99 25.50
N SER A 233 -11.73 -9.11 24.93
CA SER A 233 -13.15 -9.00 25.28
C SER A 233 -13.97 -10.22 24.83
N ASP A 234 -15.18 -10.39 25.38
CA ASP A 234 -16.12 -11.43 24.94
C ASP A 234 -16.49 -11.27 23.46
N SER A 235 -16.65 -10.04 22.99
CA SER A 235 -16.87 -9.72 21.57
C SER A 235 -15.70 -10.21 20.70
N ALA A 236 -14.47 -9.91 21.09
CA ALA A 236 -13.28 -10.39 20.37
C ALA A 236 -13.15 -11.92 20.38
N ARG A 237 -13.58 -12.61 21.46
CA ARG A 237 -13.63 -14.08 21.51
C ARG A 237 -14.63 -14.67 20.53
N ARG A 238 -15.85 -14.11 20.47
CA ARG A 238 -16.84 -14.52 19.46
C ARG A 238 -16.36 -14.22 18.05
N GLY A 239 -15.71 -13.05 17.87
CA GLY A 239 -15.10 -12.67 16.59
C GLY A 239 -14.03 -13.65 16.14
N TRP A 240 -13.18 -14.12 17.05
CA TRP A 240 -12.19 -15.17 16.78
C TRP A 240 -12.84 -16.50 16.37
N GLU A 241 -13.93 -16.90 17.02
CA GLU A 241 -14.69 -18.08 16.64
C GLU A 241 -15.30 -17.91 15.23
N LEU A 242 -15.93 -16.77 14.96
CA LEU A 242 -16.50 -16.46 13.65
C LEU A 242 -15.42 -16.43 12.55
N PHE A 243 -14.26 -15.86 12.83
CA PHE A 243 -13.12 -15.80 11.92
C PHE A 243 -12.68 -17.20 11.43
N ASN A 244 -12.73 -18.20 12.33
CA ASN A 244 -12.34 -19.57 12.00
C ASN A 244 -13.49 -20.45 11.49
N THR A 245 -14.73 -19.96 11.53
CA THR A 245 -15.92 -20.76 11.17
C THR A 245 -16.72 -20.07 10.07
N LYS A 246 -17.77 -19.35 10.44
CA LYS A 246 -18.73 -18.74 9.52
C LYS A 246 -18.10 -17.70 8.57
N ALA A 247 -17.18 -16.88 9.07
CA ALA A 247 -16.51 -15.86 8.28
C ALA A 247 -15.36 -16.41 7.41
N ARG A 248 -14.89 -17.63 7.65
CA ARG A 248 -13.89 -18.37 6.86
C ARG A 248 -12.59 -17.60 6.57
N CYS A 249 -12.29 -16.56 7.34
CA CYS A 249 -11.11 -15.72 7.13
C CYS A 249 -9.80 -16.51 7.28
N ASN A 250 -9.82 -17.60 8.06
CA ASN A 250 -8.70 -18.51 8.28
C ASN A 250 -8.28 -19.28 7.03
N LYS A 251 -9.02 -19.22 5.93
CA LYS A 251 -8.65 -19.83 4.65
C LYS A 251 -7.40 -19.18 4.05
N CYS A 252 -7.34 -17.86 4.08
CA CYS A 252 -6.19 -17.08 3.64
C CYS A 252 -5.38 -16.53 4.83
N HIS A 253 -6.04 -16.21 5.94
CA HIS A 253 -5.41 -15.67 7.14
C HIS A 253 -5.24 -16.74 8.22
N ALA A 254 -4.60 -17.86 7.84
CA ALA A 254 -4.38 -18.97 8.75
C ALA A 254 -3.46 -18.62 9.92
N LEU A 255 -3.71 -19.27 11.06
CA LEU A 255 -2.69 -19.41 12.10
C LEU A 255 -1.58 -20.32 11.57
N SER A 256 -0.33 -19.97 11.83
CA SER A 256 0.78 -20.90 11.58
C SER A 256 0.52 -22.24 12.29
N GLU A 257 0.75 -23.34 11.57
CA GLU A 257 0.50 -24.70 12.06
C GLU A 257 1.41 -25.08 13.24
N THR A 258 2.50 -24.35 13.45
CA THR A 258 3.45 -24.65 14.50
C THR A 258 3.38 -23.60 15.60
N ARG A 259 3.23 -24.01 16.86
CA ARG A 259 3.30 -23.13 18.03
C ARG A 259 4.62 -22.35 18.18
N ARG A 260 5.60 -22.63 17.33
CA ARG A 260 6.90 -21.96 17.32
C ARG A 260 6.99 -20.81 16.35
N ASP A 261 6.08 -20.74 15.37
CA ASP A 261 6.07 -19.66 14.41
C ASP A 261 5.17 -18.54 14.92
N PRO A 262 5.61 -17.29 14.85
CA PRO A 262 4.76 -16.15 15.18
C PRO A 262 3.51 -16.18 14.30
N VAL A 263 2.37 -15.94 14.91
CA VAL A 263 1.07 -15.92 14.24
C VAL A 263 0.97 -14.65 13.41
N PHE A 264 1.13 -14.75 12.10
CA PHE A 264 1.07 -13.60 11.20
C PHE A 264 -0.29 -13.38 10.56
N PHE A 265 -1.17 -14.36 10.59
CA PHE A 265 -2.46 -14.33 9.91
C PHE A 265 -2.30 -14.09 8.40
N MET A 266 -1.47 -14.86 7.75
CA MET A 266 -1.25 -14.88 6.31
C MET A 266 -0.81 -16.28 5.87
N ASP A 267 -1.27 -16.73 4.70
CA ASP A 267 -0.90 -18.01 4.08
C ASP A 267 0.34 -17.93 3.19
N LYS A 268 0.84 -16.71 2.98
CA LYS A 268 1.99 -16.43 2.11
C LYS A 268 1.70 -16.64 0.62
N ASP A 269 0.44 -16.62 0.22
CA ASP A 269 -0.03 -16.80 -1.16
C ASP A 269 -0.67 -15.51 -1.71
N PHE A 270 -1.23 -15.61 -2.92
CA PHE A 270 -1.82 -14.48 -3.66
C PHE A 270 -3.23 -14.83 -4.07
N HIS A 271 -4.17 -13.94 -3.77
CA HIS A 271 -5.59 -14.13 -4.00
C HIS A 271 -6.21 -12.97 -4.76
N ASN A 272 -7.12 -13.28 -5.67
CA ASN A 272 -7.98 -12.29 -6.28
C ASN A 272 -9.28 -12.19 -5.47
N ILE A 273 -9.44 -11.11 -4.75
CA ILE A 273 -10.61 -10.84 -3.93
C ILE A 273 -11.60 -9.85 -4.58
N GLY A 274 -11.45 -9.57 -5.88
CA GLY A 274 -12.38 -8.75 -6.66
C GLY A 274 -12.16 -7.23 -6.56
N ILE A 275 -11.09 -6.76 -5.93
CA ILE A 275 -10.83 -5.33 -5.74
C ILE A 275 -10.29 -4.69 -7.02
N GLY A 276 -10.90 -3.57 -7.43
CA GLY A 276 -10.48 -2.78 -8.60
C GLY A 276 -11.00 -3.29 -9.95
N ILE A 277 -11.44 -4.54 -10.04
CA ILE A 277 -11.77 -5.23 -11.30
C ILE A 277 -12.96 -4.60 -12.05
N ILE A 278 -13.98 -4.15 -11.32
CA ILE A 278 -15.24 -3.62 -11.90
C ILE A 278 -14.98 -2.42 -12.83
N ARG A 279 -13.91 -1.68 -12.60
CA ARG A 279 -13.59 -0.44 -13.30
C ARG A 279 -12.77 -0.65 -14.58
N HIS A 280 -12.28 -1.87 -14.82
CA HIS A 280 -11.29 -2.16 -15.85
C HIS A 280 -11.67 -3.35 -16.71
N ASN A 281 -11.31 -3.31 -17.99
CA ASN A 281 -11.32 -4.48 -18.86
C ASN A 281 -10.03 -5.30 -18.61
N VAL A 282 -10.03 -6.08 -17.53
CA VAL A 282 -8.88 -6.84 -17.04
C VAL A 282 -8.32 -7.78 -18.12
N ALA A 283 -9.17 -8.45 -18.89
CA ALA A 283 -8.73 -9.36 -19.95
C ALA A 283 -7.93 -8.63 -21.05
N ALA A 284 -8.43 -7.48 -21.53
CA ALA A 284 -7.71 -6.69 -22.52
C ALA A 284 -6.40 -6.13 -21.97
N MET A 285 -6.40 -5.72 -20.72
CA MET A 285 -5.20 -5.22 -20.05
C MET A 285 -4.16 -6.33 -19.85
N ALA A 286 -4.58 -7.54 -19.50
CA ALA A 286 -3.68 -8.71 -19.39
C ALA A 286 -3.01 -9.02 -20.73
N CYS A 287 -3.78 -9.03 -21.81
CA CYS A 287 -3.24 -9.22 -23.17
C CYS A 287 -2.24 -8.12 -23.56
N LYS A 288 -2.54 -6.87 -23.23
CA LYS A 288 -1.60 -5.75 -23.46
C LYS A 288 -0.31 -5.94 -22.64
N ALA A 289 -0.43 -6.31 -21.37
CA ALA A 289 0.71 -6.54 -20.50
C ALA A 289 1.58 -7.73 -20.94
N GLU A 290 1.01 -8.77 -21.54
CA GLU A 290 1.79 -9.86 -22.15
C GLU A 290 2.67 -9.40 -23.31
N GLN A 291 2.18 -8.43 -24.09
CA GLN A 291 2.87 -7.92 -25.27
C GLN A 291 3.92 -6.86 -24.93
N GLU A 292 3.64 -6.00 -23.97
CA GLU A 292 4.42 -4.80 -23.70
C GLU A 292 5.38 -4.93 -22.51
N ILE A 293 5.11 -5.84 -21.57
CA ILE A 293 5.85 -5.93 -20.30
C ILE A 293 6.59 -7.27 -20.21
N ASN A 294 7.91 -7.20 -20.16
CA ASN A 294 8.74 -8.35 -19.85
C ASN A 294 8.72 -8.63 -18.33
N SER A 295 8.14 -9.75 -17.92
CA SER A 295 8.07 -10.15 -16.50
C SER A 295 9.46 -10.35 -15.85
N GLY A 296 10.49 -10.58 -16.63
CA GLY A 296 11.89 -10.64 -16.16
C GLY A 296 12.52 -9.26 -15.95
N ASP A 297 11.91 -8.18 -16.43
CA ASP A 297 12.35 -6.81 -16.22
C ASP A 297 11.62 -6.19 -15.04
N THR A 298 12.24 -6.23 -13.88
CA THR A 298 11.65 -5.73 -12.63
C THR A 298 11.29 -4.27 -12.69
N ILE A 299 12.02 -3.44 -13.45
CA ILE A 299 11.72 -2.01 -13.61
C ILE A 299 10.45 -1.80 -14.45
N GLN A 300 10.30 -2.54 -15.56
CA GLN A 300 9.07 -2.47 -16.35
C GLN A 300 7.86 -2.92 -15.55
N VAL A 301 8.00 -4.00 -14.80
CA VAL A 301 6.94 -4.51 -13.91
C VAL A 301 6.59 -3.48 -12.84
N ASP A 302 7.58 -2.86 -12.20
CA ASP A 302 7.38 -1.83 -11.18
C ASP A 302 6.63 -0.62 -11.76
N HIS A 303 7.06 -0.11 -12.90
CA HIS A 303 6.39 1.00 -13.56
C HIS A 303 4.93 0.67 -13.92
N ALA A 304 4.67 -0.51 -14.46
CA ALA A 304 3.31 -0.93 -14.79
C ALA A 304 2.42 -1.05 -13.54
N ALA A 305 2.98 -1.56 -12.45
CA ALA A 305 2.28 -1.77 -11.18
C ALA A 305 1.88 -0.46 -10.48
N ILE A 306 2.66 0.60 -10.64
CA ILE A 306 2.54 1.83 -9.83
C ILE A 306 2.02 3.02 -10.66
N GLN A 307 2.28 3.05 -11.98
CA GLN A 307 2.04 4.23 -12.81
C GLN A 307 0.93 4.05 -13.84
N SER A 308 0.29 2.90 -13.92
CA SER A 308 -0.70 2.64 -14.96
C SER A 308 -1.93 1.89 -14.45
N ASP A 309 -2.99 1.91 -15.24
CA ASP A 309 -4.21 1.13 -14.97
C ASP A 309 -3.93 -0.38 -14.90
N MET A 310 -2.80 -0.84 -15.43
CA MET A 310 -2.36 -2.24 -15.29
C MET A 310 -2.05 -2.63 -13.85
N SER A 311 -1.99 -1.68 -12.92
CA SER A 311 -1.86 -1.93 -11.48
C SER A 311 -2.86 -2.97 -10.98
N VAL A 312 -4.09 -2.99 -11.52
CA VAL A 312 -5.14 -3.94 -11.15
C VAL A 312 -4.79 -5.39 -11.48
N LEU A 313 -3.86 -5.63 -12.42
CA LEU A 313 -3.45 -7.00 -12.80
C LEU A 313 -2.66 -7.73 -11.70
N GLY A 314 -2.16 -7.01 -10.71
CA GLY A 314 -1.50 -7.61 -9.54
C GLY A 314 -0.37 -8.56 -9.91
N ARG A 315 -0.40 -9.76 -9.35
CA ARG A 315 0.60 -10.82 -9.52
C ARG A 315 0.82 -11.24 -10.98
N PHE A 316 -0.18 -11.10 -11.83
CA PHE A 316 -0.06 -11.38 -13.27
C PHE A 316 1.09 -10.59 -13.93
N LEU A 317 1.32 -9.34 -13.55
CA LEU A 317 2.43 -8.53 -14.08
C LEU A 317 3.77 -9.22 -13.87
N VAL A 318 3.92 -9.94 -12.78
CA VAL A 318 5.16 -10.62 -12.36
C VAL A 318 5.32 -11.98 -13.02
N THR A 319 4.24 -12.75 -13.12
CA THR A 319 4.29 -14.18 -13.49
C THR A 319 3.81 -14.48 -14.89
N LYS A 320 2.96 -13.61 -15.45
CA LYS A 320 2.21 -13.83 -16.71
C LYS A 320 1.36 -15.12 -16.72
N ARG A 321 1.08 -15.66 -15.53
CA ARG A 321 0.15 -16.80 -15.41
C ARG A 321 -1.28 -16.29 -15.33
N ASP A 322 -2.16 -16.83 -16.14
CA ASP A 322 -3.58 -16.45 -16.17
C ASP A 322 -4.25 -16.56 -14.79
N ALA A 323 -3.93 -17.63 -14.06
CA ALA A 323 -4.43 -17.86 -12.70
C ALA A 323 -4.03 -16.76 -11.67
N ASP A 324 -3.00 -15.96 -11.96
CA ASP A 324 -2.52 -14.90 -11.08
C ASP A 324 -3.15 -13.53 -11.40
N THR A 325 -4.10 -13.50 -12.34
CA THR A 325 -4.76 -12.25 -12.79
C THR A 325 -5.49 -11.60 -11.62
N ALA A 326 -5.18 -10.33 -11.39
CA ALA A 326 -5.72 -9.51 -10.31
C ALA A 326 -5.54 -10.10 -8.91
N SER A 327 -4.56 -10.98 -8.73
CA SER A 327 -4.21 -11.55 -7.43
C SER A 327 -3.19 -10.69 -6.71
N PHE A 328 -3.36 -10.57 -5.40
CA PHE A 328 -2.48 -9.82 -4.51
C PHE A 328 -2.12 -10.64 -3.29
N LYS A 329 -0.93 -10.37 -2.75
CA LYS A 329 -0.40 -11.09 -1.59
C LYS A 329 -1.29 -10.90 -0.37
N THR A 330 -1.60 -11.99 0.32
CA THR A 330 -2.27 -11.94 1.63
C THR A 330 -1.45 -11.11 2.62
N PRO A 331 -1.95 -9.97 3.11
CA PRO A 331 -1.23 -9.19 4.12
C PRO A 331 -1.39 -9.81 5.50
N SER A 332 -0.44 -9.56 6.39
CA SER A 332 -0.61 -9.86 7.80
C SER A 332 -1.76 -9.04 8.39
N LEU A 333 -2.54 -9.63 9.31
CA LEU A 333 -3.57 -8.91 10.06
C LEU A 333 -3.02 -8.28 11.36
N ARG A 334 -1.75 -8.48 11.68
CA ARG A 334 -1.17 -7.82 12.86
C ARG A 334 -1.20 -6.31 12.70
N ASN A 335 -1.70 -5.64 13.73
CA ASN A 335 -1.90 -4.18 13.73
C ASN A 335 -2.87 -3.65 12.66
N ILE A 336 -3.71 -4.51 12.08
CA ILE A 336 -4.60 -4.13 10.96
C ILE A 336 -5.49 -2.93 11.27
N LEU A 337 -5.95 -2.77 12.51
CA LEU A 337 -6.80 -1.65 12.93
C LEU A 337 -6.18 -0.28 12.64
N ILE A 338 -4.85 -0.16 12.71
CA ILE A 338 -4.14 1.12 12.63
C ILE A 338 -3.49 1.38 11.28
N THR A 339 -3.82 0.58 10.26
CA THR A 339 -3.24 0.69 8.91
C THR A 339 -4.27 1.05 7.84
N ALA A 340 -5.39 1.65 8.23
CA ALA A 340 -6.38 2.17 7.29
C ALA A 340 -5.80 3.30 6.40
N PRO A 341 -6.28 3.46 5.14
CA PRO A 341 -7.32 2.67 4.47
C PRO A 341 -6.81 1.30 3.95
N TYR A 342 -7.74 0.42 3.58
CA TYR A 342 -7.48 -0.99 3.34
C TYR A 342 -7.51 -1.36 1.86
N PHE A 343 -7.01 -2.57 1.58
CA PHE A 343 -6.76 -3.18 0.27
C PHE A 343 -5.59 -2.51 -0.48
N HIS A 344 -5.17 -3.16 -1.57
CA HIS A 344 -4.01 -2.71 -2.34
C HIS A 344 -4.22 -1.33 -3.01
N ASP A 345 -5.48 -0.92 -3.20
CA ASP A 345 -5.88 0.37 -3.78
C ASP A 345 -6.38 1.38 -2.74
N GLY A 346 -6.37 1.03 -1.45
CA GLY A 346 -6.84 1.89 -0.37
C GLY A 346 -8.33 2.21 -0.42
N SER A 347 -9.14 1.41 -1.13
CA SER A 347 -10.55 1.72 -1.42
C SER A 347 -11.48 1.60 -0.21
N GLN A 348 -11.07 0.91 0.85
CA GLN A 348 -11.91 0.71 2.04
C GLN A 348 -11.39 1.53 3.22
N ALA A 349 -12.22 2.43 3.73
CA ALA A 349 -11.85 3.37 4.77
C ALA A 349 -11.86 2.78 6.19
N THR A 350 -12.65 1.71 6.41
CA THR A 350 -12.84 1.10 7.73
C THR A 350 -12.82 -0.42 7.66
N LEU A 351 -12.53 -1.08 8.79
CA LEU A 351 -12.64 -2.55 8.88
C LEU A 351 -14.07 -3.05 8.67
N TRP A 352 -15.08 -2.24 8.96
CA TRP A 352 -16.48 -2.57 8.64
C TRP A 352 -16.72 -2.61 7.13
N ASP A 353 -16.12 -1.68 6.36
CA ASP A 353 -16.20 -1.68 4.89
C ASP A 353 -15.50 -2.91 4.30
N VAL A 354 -14.36 -3.30 4.89
CA VAL A 354 -13.66 -4.55 4.54
C VAL A 354 -14.57 -5.76 4.80
N MET A 355 -15.20 -5.83 5.98
CA MET A 355 -16.11 -6.92 6.31
C MET A 355 -17.34 -6.95 5.41
N ASP A 356 -17.82 -5.79 4.97
CA ASP A 356 -18.91 -5.69 4.00
C ASP A 356 -18.56 -6.25 2.63
N HIS A 357 -17.34 -5.99 2.17
CA HIS A 357 -16.84 -6.56 0.94
C HIS A 357 -16.86 -8.10 1.00
N TYR A 358 -16.23 -8.68 2.02
CA TYR A 358 -16.24 -10.13 2.21
C TYR A 358 -17.63 -10.71 2.45
N ASN A 359 -18.48 -10.01 3.21
CA ASN A 359 -19.84 -10.46 3.50
C ASN A 359 -20.72 -10.55 2.24
N LYS A 360 -20.46 -9.71 1.24
CA LYS A 360 -21.10 -9.74 -0.08
C LYS A 360 -20.54 -10.82 -1.00
N GLY A 361 -19.29 -11.27 -0.77
CA GLY A 361 -18.61 -12.26 -1.60
C GLY A 361 -18.37 -11.75 -3.02
N ASP A 362 -18.04 -10.47 -3.14
CA ASP A 362 -17.82 -9.66 -4.35
C ASP A 362 -18.99 -9.66 -5.35
N GLY A 363 -19.97 -10.23 -5.48
CA GLY A 363 -21.13 -10.07 -6.38
C GLY A 363 -20.84 -9.73 -7.86
N VAL A 364 -19.57 -9.76 -8.29
CA VAL A 364 -19.14 -9.47 -9.66
C VAL A 364 -18.82 -10.76 -10.40
N ALA A 365 -19.17 -10.82 -11.66
CA ALA A 365 -18.80 -11.92 -12.57
C ALA A 365 -17.32 -11.77 -12.96
N ASP A 366 -16.41 -12.15 -12.07
CA ASP A 366 -14.98 -12.19 -12.31
C ASP A 366 -14.50 -13.64 -12.47
N PRO A 367 -13.98 -14.03 -13.66
CA PRO A 367 -13.55 -15.40 -13.93
C PRO A 367 -12.29 -15.81 -13.14
N TRP A 368 -11.55 -14.87 -12.60
CA TRP A 368 -10.33 -15.12 -11.80
C TRP A 368 -10.55 -14.97 -10.31
N LEU A 369 -11.79 -14.68 -9.87
CA LEU A 369 -12.11 -14.51 -8.46
C LEU A 369 -11.79 -15.80 -7.68
N ASP A 370 -11.12 -15.64 -6.54
CA ASP A 370 -10.84 -16.77 -5.65
C ASP A 370 -12.13 -17.51 -5.25
N GLU A 371 -12.10 -18.84 -5.26
CA GLU A 371 -13.26 -19.70 -4.97
C GLU A 371 -13.79 -19.56 -3.54
N ASP A 372 -12.93 -19.12 -2.61
CA ASP A 372 -13.31 -18.85 -1.22
C ASP A 372 -14.04 -17.51 -1.04
N MET A 373 -14.08 -16.64 -2.07
CA MET A 373 -14.88 -15.42 -2.10
C MET A 373 -16.37 -15.74 -2.27
N GLN A 374 -17.02 -16.13 -1.18
CA GLN A 374 -18.43 -16.50 -1.11
C GLN A 374 -19.16 -15.59 -0.10
N PRO A 375 -20.44 -15.26 -0.31
CA PRO A 375 -21.23 -14.52 0.69
C PRO A 375 -21.20 -15.22 2.06
N LEU A 376 -20.91 -14.45 3.11
CA LEU A 376 -20.74 -14.99 4.47
C LEU A 376 -22.03 -14.99 5.28
N ALA A 377 -23.01 -14.16 4.91
CA ALA A 377 -24.27 -13.96 5.61
C ALA A 377 -24.08 -13.60 7.10
N LEU A 378 -23.08 -12.78 7.42
CA LEU A 378 -22.85 -12.24 8.75
C LEU A 378 -23.85 -11.14 9.06
N SER A 379 -24.40 -11.16 10.28
CA SER A 379 -25.17 -10.06 10.84
C SER A 379 -24.27 -8.88 11.23
N GLU A 380 -24.84 -7.71 11.45
CA GLU A 380 -24.10 -6.52 11.92
C GLU A 380 -23.36 -6.78 13.24
N SER A 381 -23.97 -7.50 14.17
CA SER A 381 -23.33 -7.85 15.44
C SER A 381 -22.17 -8.83 15.28
N GLU A 382 -22.27 -9.77 14.34
CA GLU A 382 -21.18 -10.70 14.02
C GLU A 382 -20.02 -9.96 13.32
N ILE A 383 -20.31 -8.97 12.48
CA ILE A 383 -19.28 -8.08 11.89
C ILE A 383 -18.59 -7.27 13.01
N ASP A 384 -19.34 -6.70 13.97
CA ASP A 384 -18.76 -6.01 15.12
C ASP A 384 -17.84 -6.92 15.93
N ASP A 385 -18.22 -8.18 16.13
CA ASP A 385 -17.41 -9.16 16.85
C ASP A 385 -16.11 -9.50 16.09
N VAL A 386 -16.16 -9.69 14.77
CA VAL A 386 -14.95 -9.91 13.95
C VAL A 386 -14.03 -8.69 13.97
N VAL A 387 -14.58 -7.47 13.89
CA VAL A 387 -13.79 -6.23 14.01
C VAL A 387 -13.16 -6.11 15.40
N ALA A 388 -13.87 -6.49 16.48
CA ALA A 388 -13.31 -6.50 17.82
C ALA A 388 -12.14 -7.50 17.94
N PHE A 389 -12.24 -8.66 17.29
CA PHE A 389 -11.13 -9.60 17.19
C PHE A 389 -9.93 -8.97 16.45
N MET A 390 -10.13 -8.38 15.26
CA MET A 390 -9.06 -7.71 14.51
C MET A 390 -8.42 -6.59 15.32
N ALA A 391 -9.19 -5.84 16.08
CA ALA A 391 -8.67 -4.80 16.98
C ALA A 391 -7.77 -5.37 18.08
N SER A 392 -8.03 -6.59 18.55
CA SER A 392 -7.21 -7.27 19.57
C SER A 392 -5.83 -7.70 19.04
N LEU A 393 -5.59 -7.62 17.74
CA LEU A 393 -4.30 -7.87 17.10
C LEU A 393 -3.36 -6.64 17.12
N THR A 394 -3.80 -5.52 17.70
CA THR A 394 -2.99 -4.31 17.86
C THR A 394 -2.03 -4.47 19.02
N SER A 395 -0.74 -4.37 18.75
CA SER A 395 0.32 -4.55 19.75
C SER A 395 0.32 -3.47 20.82
N ALA A 396 0.86 -3.79 22.00
CA ALA A 396 0.88 -2.91 23.17
C ALA A 396 1.48 -1.53 22.90
N GLN A 397 2.52 -1.45 22.05
CA GLN A 397 3.16 -0.19 21.67
C GLN A 397 2.24 0.79 20.92
N TYR A 398 1.18 0.28 20.27
CA TYR A 398 0.22 1.08 19.51
C TYR A 398 -1.15 1.18 20.18
N ARG A 399 -1.28 0.81 21.46
CA ARG A 399 -2.56 0.77 22.18
C ARG A 399 -3.35 2.07 22.07
N GLU A 400 -2.71 3.20 22.28
CA GLU A 400 -3.39 4.50 22.22
C GLU A 400 -3.81 4.87 20.79
N LEU A 401 -2.95 4.61 19.81
CA LEU A 401 -3.29 4.80 18.40
C LEU A 401 -4.46 3.89 18.03
N GLY A 402 -4.44 2.63 18.45
CA GLY A 402 -5.51 1.67 18.22
C GLY A 402 -6.85 2.12 18.80
N ALA A 403 -6.86 2.65 20.03
CA ALA A 403 -8.09 3.15 20.65
C ALA A 403 -8.70 4.32 19.86
N ARG A 404 -7.87 5.30 19.46
CA ARG A 404 -8.31 6.45 18.65
C ARG A 404 -8.81 6.00 17.28
N GLU A 405 -8.12 5.07 16.66
CA GLU A 405 -8.44 4.59 15.32
C GLU A 405 -9.74 3.75 15.31
N LEU A 406 -9.96 2.92 16.32
CA LEU A 406 -11.20 2.17 16.48
C LEU A 406 -12.42 3.11 16.61
N GLU A 407 -12.29 4.17 17.40
CA GLU A 407 -13.35 5.17 17.57
C GLU A 407 -13.61 5.92 16.25
N ARG A 408 -12.54 6.36 15.56
CA ARG A 408 -12.62 7.05 14.27
C ARG A 408 -13.34 6.18 13.22
N GLN A 409 -12.91 4.94 13.05
CA GLN A 409 -13.49 4.04 12.05
C GLN A 409 -14.94 3.68 12.38
N ARG A 410 -15.26 3.47 13.66
CA ARG A 410 -16.64 3.22 14.10
C ARG A 410 -17.55 4.42 13.82
N ALA A 411 -17.09 5.64 14.02
CA ALA A 411 -17.84 6.84 13.69
C ALA A 411 -18.08 6.95 12.17
N LEU A 412 -17.06 6.74 11.36
CA LEU A 412 -17.16 6.74 9.90
C LEU A 412 -18.13 5.65 9.40
N SER A 413 -17.98 4.42 9.88
CA SER A 413 -18.84 3.30 9.51
C SER A 413 -20.32 3.57 9.76
N ARG A 414 -20.67 4.24 10.88
CA ARG A 414 -22.06 4.61 11.18
C ARG A 414 -22.66 5.65 10.24
N THR A 415 -21.81 6.53 9.68
CA THR A 415 -22.26 7.58 8.74
C THR A 415 -22.32 7.08 7.30
N SER A 416 -21.45 6.15 6.92
CA SER A 416 -21.36 5.61 5.55
C SER A 416 -22.33 4.47 5.28
N ARG A 417 -22.84 3.81 6.34
CA ARG A 417 -23.80 2.71 6.23
C ARG A 417 -25.22 3.23 6.43
N PRO A 418 -26.04 3.40 5.38
CA PRO A 418 -27.49 3.49 5.57
C PRO A 418 -27.94 2.22 6.28
N GLN A 419 -28.93 2.34 7.19
CA GLN A 419 -29.50 1.18 7.88
C GLN A 419 -29.70 0.05 6.88
N ARG A 420 -28.95 -1.02 7.06
CA ARG A 420 -29.01 -2.14 6.12
C ARG A 420 -30.31 -2.87 6.29
N ASP A 421 -31.01 -2.96 5.19
CA ASP A 421 -32.10 -3.92 5.04
C ASP A 421 -31.45 -5.33 5.09
N THR A 422 -31.61 -6.01 6.23
CA THR A 422 -31.06 -7.35 6.51
C THR A 422 -31.62 -8.45 5.62
N ALA A 423 -32.44 -8.08 4.62
CA ALA A 423 -33.23 -8.98 3.77
C ALA A 423 -32.79 -9.05 2.31
N ARG A 424 -31.65 -8.49 1.91
CA ARG A 424 -31.14 -8.81 0.57
C ARG A 424 -30.60 -10.23 0.55
N ALA A 425 -31.51 -11.18 0.21
CA ALA A 425 -31.13 -12.51 -0.19
C ALA A 425 -30.08 -12.40 -1.30
N PHE A 426 -28.85 -12.86 -1.02
CA PHE A 426 -27.82 -13.01 -2.01
C PHE A 426 -28.32 -14.06 -3.02
N GLY A 427 -28.62 -13.64 -4.24
CA GLY A 427 -28.96 -14.57 -5.31
C GLY A 427 -27.81 -15.53 -5.60
N PRO A 428 -28.07 -16.65 -6.29
CA PRO A 428 -27.01 -17.56 -6.70
C PRO A 428 -25.95 -16.80 -7.51
N LYS A 429 -24.67 -17.07 -7.25
CA LYS A 429 -23.56 -16.51 -8.05
C LYS A 429 -23.83 -16.71 -9.53
N PRO A 430 -23.74 -15.69 -10.40
CA PRO A 430 -23.77 -15.91 -11.84
C PRO A 430 -22.61 -16.84 -12.21
N VAL A 431 -22.89 -17.81 -13.11
CA VAL A 431 -21.87 -18.72 -13.65
C VAL A 431 -20.82 -17.87 -14.33
N GLN A 432 -19.58 -17.96 -13.87
CA GLN A 432 -18.49 -17.16 -14.41
C GLN A 432 -18.09 -17.67 -15.79
N PRO A 433 -17.92 -16.81 -16.81
CA PRO A 433 -17.37 -17.22 -18.09
C PRO A 433 -15.91 -17.64 -17.89
N LYS A 434 -15.49 -18.74 -18.52
CA LYS A 434 -14.08 -19.13 -18.55
C LYS A 434 -13.22 -17.99 -19.10
N PRO A 435 -12.01 -17.77 -18.53
CA PRO A 435 -11.09 -16.79 -19.10
C PRO A 435 -10.84 -17.09 -20.59
N PRO A 436 -10.69 -16.05 -21.44
CA PRO A 436 -10.36 -16.25 -22.84
C PRO A 436 -8.97 -16.89 -22.94
N GLY A 437 -8.90 -18.14 -23.32
CA GLY A 437 -7.67 -18.89 -23.51
C GLY A 437 -6.97 -18.48 -24.79
N ASN A 438 -6.30 -17.39 -24.82
CA ASN A 438 -5.25 -16.92 -25.74
C ASN A 438 -5.47 -15.46 -26.17
N CYS A 439 -4.54 -14.59 -25.85
CA CYS A 439 -4.50 -13.21 -26.32
C CYS A 439 -4.43 -13.07 -27.85
N GLY A 440 -4.09 -14.15 -28.56
CA GLY A 440 -4.11 -14.20 -30.02
C GLY A 440 -5.50 -14.07 -30.67
N ALA A 441 -6.59 -14.26 -29.92
CA ALA A 441 -7.95 -14.15 -30.41
C ALA A 441 -8.53 -12.72 -30.36
N MET A 442 -7.87 -11.78 -29.64
CA MET A 442 -8.27 -10.37 -29.55
C MET A 442 -7.48 -9.49 -30.52
N ARG A 443 -7.40 -9.87 -31.82
CA ARG A 443 -6.97 -8.89 -32.83
C ARG A 443 -8.07 -7.83 -32.95
N PRO A 444 -7.73 -6.52 -32.86
CA PRO A 444 -8.72 -5.50 -33.19
C PRO A 444 -9.20 -5.74 -34.63
N GLU A 445 -10.52 -5.83 -34.80
CA GLU A 445 -11.12 -5.83 -36.14
C GLU A 445 -10.54 -4.61 -36.87
N ALA A 446 -9.90 -4.88 -38.00
CA ALA A 446 -9.39 -3.85 -38.87
C ALA A 446 -10.59 -2.98 -39.29
N THR A 447 -10.55 -1.70 -38.92
CA THR A 447 -11.47 -0.69 -39.42
C THR A 447 -11.53 -0.80 -40.96
N PRO A 448 -12.68 -1.00 -41.57
CA PRO A 448 -12.79 -0.98 -43.02
C PRO A 448 -12.40 0.41 -43.52
N LYS A 449 -11.58 0.44 -44.57
CA LYS A 449 -11.12 1.65 -45.28
C LYS A 449 -12.29 2.40 -45.93
#